data_1c3248569fe8fd70f41e39f7d51d07f1
#
_entry.id   1c3248569fe8fd70f41e39f7d51d07f1
#
_cell.length_a   1.000
_cell.length_b   1.000
_cell.length_c   1.000
_cell.angle_alpha   90.00
_cell.angle_beta   90.00
_cell.angle_gamma   90.00
#
_symmetry.space_group_name_H-M   'P 1'
#
loop_
_entity.id
_entity.type
_entity.pdbx_description
1 polymer ?
#
loop_
_entity_poly.entity_id
_entity_poly.type
_entity_poly.pdbx_seq_one_letter_code
_entity_poly.pdbx_strand_id
1 'polypeptide(L)'
;SVATPLNAGTYLVTVTRTGDENWRSFEATKKLVIKKAKVVKVVAPTASTITEGQSLSEFLLSGGVAKGADGTTISGKFEWADASAILKPGNSQKKEVIFTSYDPNYEDATTNAEVTVKSSDALVVTFAQPENGSLKVYMLKGEGEKTEITSGTAVAKATKLTIEAEANPDYEL
;
A
#
# COMPACT_ATOMS: atom_id res chain seq x y z
N SER A 1 7.98 26.45 -39.67
CA SER A 1 7.48 26.56 -38.30
C SER A 1 8.13 25.48 -37.44
N VAL A 2 8.65 25.85 -36.30
CA VAL A 2 9.15 24.89 -35.33
C VAL A 2 7.92 24.25 -34.68
N ALA A 3 7.76 22.93 -34.84
CA ALA A 3 6.69 22.20 -34.17
C ALA A 3 6.99 22.14 -32.67
N THR A 4 6.11 22.70 -31.84
CA THR A 4 6.18 22.50 -30.39
C THR A 4 5.75 21.06 -30.08
N PRO A 5 6.50 20.30 -29.28
CA PRO A 5 6.06 18.98 -28.86
C PRO A 5 4.70 19.07 -28.16
N LEU A 6 3.75 18.22 -28.55
CA LEU A 6 2.44 18.15 -27.95
C LEU A 6 2.42 17.01 -26.93
N ASN A 7 1.79 17.26 -25.80
CA ASN A 7 1.51 16.23 -24.79
C ASN A 7 0.40 15.28 -25.26
N ALA A 8 0.24 14.16 -24.58
CA ALA A 8 -0.92 13.31 -24.77
C ALA A 8 -2.21 14.10 -24.51
N GLY A 9 -3.19 13.96 -25.38
CA GLY A 9 -4.41 14.74 -25.31
C GLY A 9 -5.21 14.76 -26.61
N THR A 10 -6.26 15.53 -26.60
CA THR A 10 -7.10 15.74 -27.79
C THR A 10 -6.98 17.19 -28.25
N TYR A 11 -6.66 17.36 -29.52
CA TYR A 11 -6.44 18.67 -30.16
C TYR A 11 -7.38 18.83 -31.34
N LEU A 12 -7.78 20.08 -31.58
CA LEU A 12 -8.44 20.47 -32.84
C LEU A 12 -7.38 21.11 -33.73
N VAL A 13 -7.18 20.52 -34.90
CA VAL A 13 -6.25 21.04 -35.90
C VAL A 13 -7.09 21.69 -36.99
N THR A 14 -6.92 23.00 -37.13
CA THR A 14 -7.60 23.80 -38.19
C THR A 14 -6.57 24.14 -39.25
N VAL A 15 -6.91 23.81 -40.48
CA VAL A 15 -6.16 24.20 -41.67
C VAL A 15 -6.96 25.28 -42.39
N THR A 16 -6.36 26.44 -42.59
CA THR A 16 -6.95 27.58 -43.29
C THR A 16 -6.14 27.91 -44.53
N ARG A 17 -6.81 28.28 -45.58
CA ARG A 17 -6.23 28.90 -46.76
C ARG A 17 -6.97 30.20 -47.05
N THR A 18 -6.27 31.30 -47.16
CA THR A 18 -6.82 32.55 -47.63
C THR A 18 -7.13 32.45 -49.13
N GLY A 19 -8.29 32.89 -49.57
CA GLY A 19 -8.65 32.97 -50.97
C GLY A 19 -7.81 34.00 -51.74
N ASP A 20 -7.69 33.81 -53.03
CA ASP A 20 -7.08 34.72 -53.99
C ASP A 20 -7.97 34.79 -55.25
N GLU A 21 -7.52 35.46 -56.30
CA GLU A 21 -8.27 35.64 -57.56
C GLU A 21 -8.68 34.29 -58.22
N ASN A 22 -7.92 33.22 -57.99
CA ASN A 22 -8.12 31.92 -58.62
C ASN A 22 -8.74 30.86 -57.68
N TRP A 23 -8.72 31.12 -56.35
CA TRP A 23 -9.10 30.14 -55.37
C TRP A 23 -9.92 30.74 -54.22
N ARG A 24 -10.98 30.04 -53.81
CA ARG A 24 -11.76 30.43 -52.63
C ARG A 24 -11.00 30.15 -51.35
N SER A 25 -11.32 30.92 -50.31
CA SER A 25 -10.89 30.62 -48.95
C SER A 25 -11.41 29.24 -48.51
N PHE A 26 -10.62 28.56 -47.71
CA PHE A 26 -10.94 27.26 -47.21
C PHE A 26 -10.54 27.14 -45.75
N GLU A 27 -11.41 26.51 -44.95
CA GLU A 27 -11.14 26.13 -43.57
C GLU A 27 -11.65 24.73 -43.34
N ALA A 28 -10.82 23.91 -42.70
CA ALA A 28 -11.22 22.59 -42.23
C ALA A 28 -10.61 22.29 -40.89
N THR A 29 -11.42 21.76 -39.97
CA THR A 29 -10.99 21.36 -38.62
C THR A 29 -11.11 19.85 -38.49
N LYS A 30 -10.09 19.22 -37.89
CA LYS A 30 -10.04 17.81 -37.58
C LYS A 30 -9.57 17.61 -36.15
N LYS A 31 -10.10 16.56 -35.51
CA LYS A 31 -9.67 16.10 -34.18
C LYS A 31 -8.39 15.27 -34.33
N LEU A 32 -7.35 15.66 -33.60
CA LEU A 32 -6.11 14.89 -33.43
C LEU A 32 -6.09 14.35 -31.99
N VAL A 33 -5.85 13.06 -31.83
CA VAL A 33 -5.68 12.41 -30.53
C VAL A 33 -4.27 11.88 -30.41
N ILE A 34 -3.52 12.38 -29.44
CA ILE A 34 -2.21 11.86 -29.04
C ILE A 34 -2.45 11.01 -27.79
N LYS A 35 -2.24 9.72 -27.90
CA LYS A 35 -2.41 8.77 -26.78
C LYS A 35 -1.21 8.83 -25.86
N LYS A 36 -1.43 8.53 -24.56
CA LYS A 36 -0.34 8.29 -23.61
C LYS A 36 0.52 7.11 -24.06
N ALA A 37 1.82 7.22 -23.83
CA ALA A 37 2.76 6.13 -24.03
C ALA A 37 2.66 5.11 -22.90
N LYS A 38 2.96 3.85 -23.20
CA LYS A 38 2.99 2.81 -22.17
C LYS A 38 4.33 2.76 -21.44
N VAL A 39 4.28 2.47 -20.17
CA VAL A 39 5.44 1.99 -19.42
C VAL A 39 5.73 0.56 -19.87
N VAL A 40 6.92 0.30 -20.40
CA VAL A 40 7.27 -1.01 -20.98
C VAL A 40 8.10 -1.88 -20.05
N LYS A 41 8.77 -1.27 -19.08
CA LYS A 41 9.56 -2.01 -18.07
C LYS A 41 9.35 -1.39 -16.69
N VAL A 42 8.92 -2.22 -15.75
CA VAL A 42 8.84 -1.85 -14.34
C VAL A 42 9.73 -2.80 -13.55
N VAL A 43 10.71 -2.22 -12.85
CA VAL A 43 11.46 -2.93 -11.79
C VAL A 43 10.71 -2.67 -10.50
N ALA A 44 10.27 -3.72 -9.84
CA ALA A 44 9.50 -3.60 -8.61
C ALA A 44 10.32 -2.91 -7.50
N PRO A 45 9.67 -2.11 -6.65
CA PRO A 45 10.29 -1.63 -5.42
C PRO A 45 10.50 -2.78 -4.43
N THR A 46 11.37 -2.55 -3.46
CA THR A 46 11.58 -3.46 -2.33
C THR A 46 10.66 -3.06 -1.18
N ALA A 47 10.10 -4.07 -0.51
CA ALA A 47 9.36 -3.89 0.73
C ALA A 47 10.20 -4.35 1.92
N SER A 48 10.05 -3.69 3.07
CA SER A 48 10.63 -4.17 4.32
C SER A 48 9.92 -5.44 4.80
N THR A 49 10.55 -6.17 5.72
CA THR A 49 9.88 -7.29 6.41
C THR A 49 8.82 -6.74 7.36
N ILE A 50 7.63 -7.32 7.34
CA ILE A 50 6.53 -6.97 8.23
C ILE A 50 6.25 -8.10 9.24
N THR A 51 5.53 -7.77 10.30
CA THR A 51 5.06 -8.73 11.30
C THR A 51 3.58 -9.01 11.10
N GLU A 52 3.15 -10.22 11.38
CA GLU A 52 1.74 -10.62 11.34
C GLU A 52 0.83 -9.65 12.11
N GLY A 53 -0.30 -9.33 11.52
CA GLY A 53 -1.27 -8.37 12.06
C GLY A 53 -1.07 -6.93 11.60
N GLN A 54 0.04 -6.61 10.97
CA GLN A 54 0.28 -5.29 10.38
C GLN A 54 -0.28 -5.22 8.95
N SER A 55 -0.80 -4.05 8.57
CA SER A 55 -1.27 -3.80 7.20
C SER A 55 -0.12 -3.33 6.29
N LEU A 56 -0.29 -3.50 4.98
CA LEU A 56 0.69 -3.02 4.00
C LEU A 56 0.85 -1.49 4.02
N SER A 57 -0.16 -0.73 4.47
CA SER A 57 -0.10 0.73 4.59
C SER A 57 0.97 1.25 5.56
N GLU A 58 1.38 0.41 6.52
CA GLU A 58 2.39 0.78 7.52
C GLU A 58 3.82 0.76 6.97
N PHE A 59 4.00 0.26 5.73
CA PHE A 59 5.32 0.07 5.12
C PHE A 59 5.46 0.89 3.84
N LEU A 60 6.56 1.65 3.80
CA LEU A 60 6.96 2.37 2.61
C LEU A 60 7.65 1.43 1.63
N LEU A 61 7.26 1.52 0.38
CA LEU A 61 7.99 0.93 -0.72
C LEU A 61 9.23 1.78 -1.02
N SER A 62 10.38 1.17 -1.22
CA SER A 62 11.62 1.85 -1.53
C SER A 62 12.23 1.36 -2.84
N GLY A 63 12.85 2.28 -3.58
CA GLY A 63 13.40 1.97 -4.89
C GLY A 63 12.32 1.75 -5.95
N GLY A 64 12.61 0.87 -6.91
CA GLY A 64 11.76 0.66 -8.07
C GLY A 64 12.10 1.62 -9.21
N VAL A 65 11.88 1.19 -10.44
CA VAL A 65 12.16 1.98 -11.66
C VAL A 65 11.12 1.66 -12.71
N ALA A 66 10.56 2.68 -13.33
CA ALA A 66 9.72 2.55 -14.52
C ALA A 66 10.44 3.13 -15.74
N LYS A 67 10.33 2.47 -16.89
CA LYS A 67 10.98 2.90 -18.13
C LYS A 67 10.03 2.90 -19.32
N GLY A 68 10.21 3.88 -20.20
CA GLY A 68 9.58 3.98 -21.48
C GLY A 68 10.21 3.04 -22.52
N ALA A 69 9.65 3.02 -23.73
CA ALA A 69 10.11 2.19 -24.84
C ALA A 69 11.52 2.56 -25.32
N ASP A 70 11.90 3.81 -25.15
CA ASP A 70 13.23 4.35 -25.45
C ASP A 70 14.27 4.10 -24.35
N GLY A 71 13.88 3.43 -23.25
CA GLY A 71 14.71 3.17 -22.09
C GLY A 71 14.81 4.34 -21.10
N THR A 72 14.17 5.47 -21.39
CA THR A 72 14.11 6.63 -20.48
C THR A 72 13.42 6.25 -19.17
N THR A 73 14.01 6.68 -18.05
CA THR A 73 13.38 6.53 -16.74
C THR A 73 12.24 7.52 -16.58
N ILE A 74 11.08 6.99 -16.20
CA ILE A 74 9.86 7.75 -15.98
C ILE A 74 9.74 8.06 -14.49
N SER A 75 9.61 9.35 -14.15
CA SER A 75 9.39 9.78 -12.76
C SER A 75 7.96 9.47 -12.32
N GLY A 76 7.82 9.00 -11.09
CA GLY A 76 6.52 8.63 -10.52
C GLY A 76 6.65 8.11 -9.11
N LYS A 77 5.56 7.57 -8.56
CA LYS A 77 5.50 6.95 -7.24
C LYS A 77 5.02 5.51 -7.33
N PHE A 78 5.44 4.70 -6.37
CA PHE A 78 4.94 3.34 -6.17
C PHE A 78 4.08 3.28 -4.91
N GLU A 79 2.91 2.66 -5.02
CA GLU A 79 1.98 2.48 -3.91
C GLU A 79 1.40 1.06 -3.96
N TRP A 80 1.03 0.50 -2.81
CA TRP A 80 0.32 -0.77 -2.77
C TRP A 80 -1.05 -0.64 -3.43
N ALA A 81 -1.43 -1.60 -4.25
CA ALA A 81 -2.77 -1.64 -4.84
C ALA A 81 -3.86 -1.84 -3.78
N ASP A 82 -3.55 -2.61 -2.73
CA ASP A 82 -4.39 -2.75 -1.54
C ASP A 82 -3.52 -2.52 -0.30
N ALA A 83 -3.44 -1.28 0.13
CA ALA A 83 -2.67 -0.87 1.30
C ALA A 83 -3.28 -1.38 2.62
N SER A 84 -4.56 -1.74 2.64
CA SER A 84 -5.27 -2.24 3.82
C SER A 84 -5.04 -3.73 4.08
N ALA A 85 -4.45 -4.46 3.13
CA ALA A 85 -4.25 -5.90 3.24
C ALA A 85 -3.41 -6.28 4.45
N ILE A 86 -3.94 -7.22 5.25
CA ILE A 86 -3.24 -7.87 6.36
C ILE A 86 -2.87 -9.28 5.90
N LEU A 87 -1.58 -9.61 5.93
CA LEU A 87 -1.07 -10.86 5.40
C LEU A 87 -0.77 -11.87 6.52
N LYS A 88 -0.91 -13.16 6.18
CA LYS A 88 -0.45 -14.24 7.04
C LYS A 88 1.07 -14.38 6.96
N PRO A 89 1.72 -14.95 7.99
CA PRO A 89 3.15 -15.27 7.95
C PRO A 89 3.54 -16.07 6.71
N GLY A 90 4.66 -15.72 6.13
CA GLY A 90 5.20 -16.39 4.94
C GLY A 90 6.27 -15.57 4.25
N ASN A 91 7.10 -16.23 3.48
CA ASN A 91 8.17 -15.61 2.71
C ASN A 91 7.72 -15.33 1.28
N SER A 92 8.30 -14.29 0.67
CA SER A 92 8.18 -13.98 -0.77
C SER A 92 6.75 -13.96 -1.31
N GLN A 93 5.81 -13.43 -0.52
CA GLN A 93 4.44 -13.23 -0.97
C GLN A 93 4.38 -12.08 -1.98
N LYS A 94 3.88 -12.33 -3.17
CA LYS A 94 3.75 -11.31 -4.21
C LYS A 94 2.49 -10.48 -3.98
N LYS A 95 2.66 -9.16 -3.92
CA LYS A 95 1.57 -8.19 -3.77
C LYS A 95 1.68 -7.13 -4.85
N GLU A 96 0.52 -6.79 -5.41
CA GLU A 96 0.44 -5.82 -6.50
C GLU A 96 0.80 -4.42 -6.01
N VAL A 97 1.59 -3.74 -6.82
CA VAL A 97 2.02 -2.36 -6.64
C VAL A 97 1.68 -1.57 -7.89
N ILE A 98 1.11 -0.40 -7.71
CA ILE A 98 0.78 0.54 -8.78
C ILE A 98 1.92 1.56 -8.87
N PHE A 99 2.44 1.73 -10.09
CA PHE A 99 3.28 2.86 -10.45
C PHE A 99 2.40 3.95 -11.07
N THR A 100 2.34 5.11 -10.43
CA THR A 100 1.66 6.30 -10.95
C THR A 100 2.67 7.26 -11.53
N SER A 101 2.58 7.53 -12.84
CA SER A 101 3.48 8.45 -13.53
C SER A 101 3.21 9.91 -13.18
N TYR A 102 4.28 10.69 -12.95
CA TYR A 102 4.19 12.15 -12.85
C TYR A 102 4.20 12.83 -14.23
N ASP A 103 4.60 12.10 -15.27
CA ASP A 103 4.55 12.61 -16.65
C ASP A 103 3.17 12.29 -17.26
N PRO A 104 2.38 13.32 -17.64
CA PRO A 104 1.05 13.14 -18.21
C PRO A 104 1.06 12.41 -19.56
N ASN A 105 2.23 12.24 -20.18
CA ASN A 105 2.40 11.54 -21.45
C ASN A 105 2.50 10.02 -21.30
N TYR A 106 2.60 9.50 -20.07
CA TYR A 106 2.67 8.07 -19.80
C TYR A 106 1.44 7.56 -19.07
N GLU A 107 1.08 6.31 -19.36
CA GLU A 107 0.07 5.55 -18.59
C GLU A 107 0.69 5.11 -17.27
N ASP A 108 -0.16 4.87 -16.27
CA ASP A 108 0.23 4.17 -15.06
C ASP A 108 0.51 2.69 -15.36
N ALA A 109 1.22 2.01 -14.48
CA ALA A 109 1.56 0.61 -14.66
C ALA A 109 1.47 -0.15 -13.34
N THR A 110 1.36 -1.48 -13.41
CA THR A 110 1.37 -2.34 -12.24
C THR A 110 2.55 -3.31 -12.27
N THR A 111 2.97 -3.73 -11.10
CA THR A 111 3.98 -4.77 -10.89
C THR A 111 3.71 -5.48 -9.57
N ASN A 112 4.51 -6.51 -9.25
CA ASN A 112 4.42 -7.18 -7.97
C ASN A 112 5.71 -6.96 -7.16
N ALA A 113 5.58 -6.53 -5.92
CA ALA A 113 6.67 -6.55 -4.94
C ALA A 113 6.58 -7.80 -4.07
N GLU A 114 7.73 -8.32 -3.63
CA GLU A 114 7.79 -9.45 -2.71
C GLU A 114 7.79 -8.95 -1.27
N VAL A 115 6.93 -9.54 -0.44
CA VAL A 115 6.77 -9.20 0.96
C VAL A 115 7.06 -10.44 1.80
N THR A 116 7.88 -10.28 2.85
CA THR A 116 8.08 -11.30 3.88
C THR A 116 7.35 -10.89 5.15
N VAL A 117 6.45 -11.74 5.61
CA VAL A 117 5.71 -11.57 6.86
C VAL A 117 6.24 -12.53 7.89
N LYS A 118 6.81 -12.01 8.98
CA LYS A 118 7.21 -12.82 10.14
C LYS A 118 6.00 -13.14 10.98
N SER A 119 5.96 -14.35 11.55
CA SER A 119 5.00 -14.69 12.59
C SER A 119 5.15 -13.72 13.76
N SER A 120 4.05 -13.30 14.35
CA SER A 120 4.11 -12.62 15.63
C SER A 120 4.52 -13.68 16.69
N ASP A 121 5.51 -13.37 17.53
CA ASP A 121 5.83 -14.20 18.69
C ASP A 121 4.76 -14.07 19.80
N ALA A 122 3.55 -13.67 19.43
CA ALA A 122 2.46 -13.50 20.37
C ALA A 122 1.91 -14.83 20.83
N LEU A 123 1.77 -14.97 22.15
CA LEU A 123 1.11 -16.09 22.81
C LEU A 123 -0.29 -15.66 23.22
N VAL A 124 -1.27 -16.56 23.08
CA VAL A 124 -2.63 -16.27 23.51
C VAL A 124 -2.80 -16.74 24.96
N VAL A 125 -3.16 -15.81 25.82
CA VAL A 125 -3.46 -16.10 27.23
C VAL A 125 -4.96 -16.42 27.35
N THR A 126 -5.26 -17.65 27.77
CA THR A 126 -6.64 -18.10 27.99
C THR A 126 -6.83 -18.48 29.47
N PHE A 127 -7.94 -18.06 30.04
CA PHE A 127 -8.34 -18.40 31.40
C PHE A 127 -9.86 -18.39 31.52
N ALA A 128 -10.38 -19.15 32.45
CA ALA A 128 -11.80 -19.15 32.84
C ALA A 128 -11.98 -18.48 34.18
N GLN A 129 -13.13 -17.90 34.41
CA GLN A 129 -13.49 -17.40 35.71
C GLN A 129 -13.87 -18.58 36.66
N PRO A 130 -13.44 -18.57 37.91
CA PRO A 130 -13.88 -19.57 38.89
C PRO A 130 -15.34 -19.40 39.25
N GLU A 131 -16.01 -20.48 39.61
CA GLU A 131 -17.45 -20.45 39.99
C GLU A 131 -17.70 -19.65 41.27
N ASN A 132 -16.78 -19.72 42.25
CA ASN A 132 -16.94 -19.14 43.58
C ASN A 132 -15.93 -18.01 43.86
N GLY A 133 -15.60 -17.24 42.87
CA GLY A 133 -14.66 -16.15 43.00
C GLY A 133 -14.51 -15.34 41.74
N SER A 134 -13.53 -14.47 41.73
CA SER A 134 -13.12 -13.70 40.54
C SER A 134 -11.63 -13.86 40.25
N LEU A 135 -11.28 -13.85 38.98
CA LEU A 135 -9.91 -13.91 38.48
C LEU A 135 -9.66 -12.73 37.58
N LYS A 136 -8.65 -11.94 37.91
CA LYS A 136 -8.14 -10.86 37.06
C LYS A 136 -6.70 -11.15 36.66
N VAL A 137 -6.41 -10.99 35.40
CA VAL A 137 -5.08 -11.18 34.84
C VAL A 137 -4.58 -9.86 34.30
N TYR A 138 -3.36 -9.48 34.67
CA TYR A 138 -2.74 -8.22 34.26
C TYR A 138 -1.45 -8.47 33.53
N MET A 139 -1.22 -7.70 32.50
CA MET A 139 0.06 -7.59 31.82
C MET A 139 0.87 -6.45 32.45
N LEU A 140 2.12 -6.74 32.85
CA LEU A 140 3.03 -5.74 33.42
C LEU A 140 3.75 -4.99 32.29
N LYS A 141 3.65 -3.66 32.33
CA LYS A 141 4.38 -2.73 31.47
C LYS A 141 5.37 -1.93 32.31
N GLY A 142 6.67 -2.19 32.13
CA GLY A 142 7.72 -1.45 32.86
C GLY A 142 7.67 -1.62 34.39
N GLU A 143 8.09 -0.59 35.12
CA GLU A 143 8.13 -0.61 36.58
C GLU A 143 6.76 -0.19 37.15
N GLY A 144 5.92 -1.20 37.46
CA GLY A 144 4.71 -1.01 38.26
C GLY A 144 3.41 -0.71 37.52
N GLU A 145 3.44 -0.44 36.23
CA GLU A 145 2.23 -0.27 35.45
C GLU A 145 1.65 -1.63 35.04
N LYS A 146 0.38 -1.88 35.42
CA LYS A 146 -0.34 -3.11 35.05
C LYS A 146 -1.58 -2.78 34.22
N THR A 147 -1.81 -3.56 33.16
CA THR A 147 -3.00 -3.46 32.30
C THR A 147 -3.79 -4.75 32.42
N GLU A 148 -5.06 -4.68 32.81
CA GLU A 148 -5.93 -5.85 32.84
C GLU A 148 -6.15 -6.38 31.43
N ILE A 149 -6.11 -7.71 31.27
CA ILE A 149 -6.35 -8.41 30.02
C ILE A 149 -7.54 -9.37 30.16
N THR A 150 -8.22 -9.61 29.06
CA THR A 150 -9.30 -10.60 28.97
C THR A 150 -8.79 -11.94 28.44
N SER A 151 -9.51 -13.02 28.71
CA SER A 151 -9.23 -14.32 28.10
C SER A 151 -9.28 -14.21 26.57
N GLY A 152 -8.27 -14.78 25.90
CA GLY A 152 -8.07 -14.64 24.46
C GLY A 152 -7.11 -13.51 24.05
N THR A 153 -6.60 -12.71 25.00
CA THR A 153 -5.66 -11.63 24.70
C THR A 153 -4.32 -12.20 24.23
N ALA A 154 -3.82 -11.65 23.11
CA ALA A 154 -2.47 -11.96 22.61
C ALA A 154 -1.42 -11.12 23.35
N VAL A 155 -0.36 -11.76 23.83
CA VAL A 155 0.76 -11.13 24.53
C VAL A 155 2.09 -11.52 23.89
N ALA A 156 3.06 -10.64 23.93
CA ALA A 156 4.40 -10.96 23.41
C ALA A 156 5.07 -12.07 24.24
N LYS A 157 5.92 -12.86 23.62
CA LYS A 157 6.76 -13.84 24.32
C LYS A 157 7.53 -13.17 25.46
N ALA A 158 7.63 -13.86 26.59
CA ALA A 158 8.26 -13.38 27.81
C ALA A 158 7.55 -12.18 28.51
N THR A 159 6.32 -11.82 28.13
CA THR A 159 5.49 -10.87 28.87
C THR A 159 5.26 -11.40 30.29
N LYS A 160 5.51 -10.56 31.29
CA LYS A 160 5.20 -10.89 32.69
C LYS A 160 3.74 -10.69 32.94
N LEU A 161 3.09 -11.67 33.52
CA LEU A 161 1.69 -11.62 33.93
C LEU A 161 1.58 -11.66 35.46
N THR A 162 0.62 -10.93 35.99
CA THR A 162 0.18 -11.01 37.40
C THR A 162 -1.25 -11.47 37.43
N ILE A 163 -1.54 -12.40 38.33
CA ILE A 163 -2.88 -12.94 38.53
C ILE A 163 -3.35 -12.50 39.90
N GLU A 164 -4.54 -11.93 39.96
CA GLU A 164 -5.23 -11.60 41.20
C GLU A 164 -6.52 -12.44 41.26
N ALA A 165 -6.71 -13.17 42.36
CA ALA A 165 -7.89 -13.98 42.61
C ALA A 165 -8.51 -13.54 43.91
N GLU A 166 -9.86 -13.51 43.95
CA GLU A 166 -10.64 -13.19 45.11
C GLU A 166 -11.78 -14.20 45.26
N ALA A 167 -11.91 -14.79 46.46
CA ALA A 167 -13.00 -15.71 46.76
C ALA A 167 -14.29 -14.93 47.02
N ASN A 168 -15.43 -15.52 46.68
CA ASN A 168 -16.73 -15.01 47.12
C ASN A 168 -16.86 -15.18 48.66
N PRO A 169 -17.70 -14.38 49.31
CA PRO A 169 -18.01 -14.59 50.72
C PRO A 169 -18.40 -16.05 51.00
N ASP A 170 -17.91 -16.60 52.10
CA ASP A 170 -18.11 -18.00 52.53
C ASP A 170 -17.27 -19.07 51.77
N TYR A 171 -16.32 -18.65 50.91
CA TYR A 171 -15.36 -19.53 50.23
C TYR A 171 -13.91 -19.12 50.55
N GLU A 172 -13.04 -20.07 50.59
CA GLU A 172 -11.58 -19.85 50.70
C GLU A 172 -10.89 -20.12 49.36
N LEU A 173 -9.75 -19.43 49.07
CA LEU A 173 -8.93 -19.63 47.86
C LEU A 173 -7.98 -20.80 48.02
#